data_7f8972aa0a2037eb2cefb8b1155b3419
#
_entry.id   7f8972aa0a2037eb2cefb8b1155b3419
#
_cell.length_a   1.000
_cell.length_b   1.000
_cell.length_c   1.000
_cell.angle_alpha   90.00
_cell.angle_beta   90.00
_cell.angle_gamma   90.00
#
_symmetry.space_group_name_H-M   'P 1'
#
loop_
_entity.id
_entity.type
_entity.pdbx_description
1 polymer ?
#
loop_
_entity_poly.entity_id
_entity_poly.type
_entity_poly.pdbx_seq_one_letter_code
_entity_poly.pdbx_strand_id
1 'polypeptide(L)'
;MRLAQTTAVLLSAALILAGCSEQASQQATPQGPMMTIDVASVQMQPAQRWHSFTTRLEAPSKVALKSRVSGQITQTFFSEGEQVQKGQPLFQIDPRPFAAQVDRLKAQLISNSAALAQAEREAQRAQRLLAKNAMSTEQAGQRDAILKQRQAERSALKAELQAAELDLEFATIRSPINGVISRAEITAGNHITAGQDVLTRIVSNDRVYAYFNVDERTWYQDFAGINAQSQARVILQNLRKSAEGEAITGRIDFIDNEINARTGTLRVRAVFDAVAHQLKPGAFARINLAAQGASPTAIVPERAIGTDLKNRFVLTVDGDNTLQYRRVQLGERYGEFRAIQSGLEPGELVVANGPARVGPGMTVSVNEIPLNFSDTRFVMAPAQDADNALSAAR
;
A
#
# COMPACT_ATOMS: atom_id res chain seq x y z
N MET A 1 86.90 -77.08 14.45
CA MET A 1 86.73 -75.99 15.41
C MET A 1 86.07 -74.74 14.79
N ARG A 2 85.19 -74.84 13.77
CA ARG A 2 84.47 -73.65 13.23
C ARG A 2 82.88 -73.82 13.21
N LEU A 3 82.37 -74.98 13.69
CA LEU A 3 80.88 -75.18 13.79
C LEU A 3 80.27 -74.84 15.14
N ALA A 4 81.04 -74.74 16.20
CA ALA A 4 80.57 -74.48 17.55
C ALA A 4 80.39 -72.99 17.92
N GLN A 5 80.99 -72.07 17.13
CA GLN A 5 80.85 -70.60 17.40
C GLN A 5 79.72 -69.97 16.71
N THR A 6 79.13 -70.58 15.70
CA THR A 6 77.99 -70.03 14.96
C THR A 6 76.60 -70.34 15.62
N THR A 7 76.53 -71.37 16.44
CA THR A 7 75.29 -71.75 17.18
C THR A 7 75.14 -70.91 18.42
N ALA A 8 76.17 -70.42 19.04
CA ALA A 8 76.08 -69.59 20.26
C ALA A 8 75.64 -68.15 19.94
N VAL A 9 75.95 -67.61 18.78
CA VAL A 9 75.57 -66.25 18.35
C VAL A 9 74.08 -66.22 17.91
N LEU A 10 73.59 -67.30 17.35
CA LEU A 10 72.18 -67.38 16.98
C LEU A 10 71.24 -67.60 18.16
N LEU A 11 71.68 -68.20 19.23
CA LEU A 11 70.87 -68.38 20.41
C LEU A 11 70.84 -67.11 21.28
N SER A 12 71.85 -66.28 21.29
CA SER A 12 71.88 -65.00 22.01
C SER A 12 71.04 -63.91 21.25
N ALA A 13 70.89 -63.99 19.92
CA ALA A 13 70.07 -63.07 19.16
C ALA A 13 68.56 -63.38 19.31
N ALA A 14 68.20 -64.62 19.57
CA ALA A 14 66.78 -65.02 19.83
C ALA A 14 66.24 -64.63 21.20
N LEU A 15 67.08 -64.43 22.21
CA LEU A 15 66.66 -64.03 23.56
C LEU A 15 66.43 -62.49 23.68
N ILE A 16 66.92 -61.68 22.74
CA ILE A 16 66.78 -60.23 22.78
C ILE A 16 65.46 -59.78 22.10
N LEU A 17 64.81 -60.61 21.30
CA LEU A 17 63.55 -60.32 20.64
C LEU A 17 62.29 -60.70 21.44
N ALA A 18 62.40 -61.32 22.60
CA ALA A 18 61.28 -61.74 23.40
C ALA A 18 60.90 -60.77 24.56
N GLY A 19 61.58 -59.57 24.63
CA GLY A 19 61.43 -58.62 25.75
C GLY A 19 60.70 -57.31 25.49
N CYS A 20 60.02 -57.11 24.33
CA CYS A 20 59.20 -55.90 24.07
C CYS A 20 57.79 -56.28 23.56
N SER A 21 57.02 -56.97 24.39
CA SER A 21 55.56 -56.84 24.32
C SER A 21 55.16 -55.76 25.36
N GLU A 22 55.46 -54.48 24.99
CA GLU A 22 54.91 -53.33 25.65
C GLU A 22 53.41 -53.34 25.41
N GLN A 23 52.66 -53.65 26.44
CA GLN A 23 51.23 -53.43 26.54
C GLN A 23 51.03 -51.95 26.16
N ALA A 24 50.56 -51.71 24.94
CA ALA A 24 50.01 -50.43 24.59
C ALA A 24 48.83 -50.18 25.52
N SER A 25 49.12 -49.58 26.67
CA SER A 25 48.12 -48.88 27.45
C SER A 25 47.47 -47.92 26.46
N GLN A 26 46.22 -48.17 26.09
CA GLN A 26 45.37 -47.15 25.48
C GLN A 26 45.39 -45.96 26.43
N GLN A 27 46.33 -45.06 26.21
CA GLN A 27 46.19 -43.72 26.78
C GLN A 27 44.91 -43.15 26.27
N ALA A 28 43.89 -43.22 27.13
CA ALA A 28 42.74 -42.36 27.00
C ALA A 28 43.30 -40.96 26.82
N THR A 29 43.12 -40.39 25.61
CA THR A 29 43.42 -38.98 25.30
C THR A 29 42.78 -38.18 26.46
N PRO A 30 43.51 -37.33 27.18
CA PRO A 30 42.89 -36.47 28.17
C PRO A 30 41.86 -35.65 27.45
N GLN A 31 40.58 -35.95 27.65
CA GLN A 31 39.52 -35.05 27.27
C GLN A 31 39.76 -33.77 28.05
N GLY A 32 40.26 -32.75 27.34
CA GLY A 32 40.32 -31.39 27.90
C GLY A 32 38.99 -31.02 28.50
N PRO A 33 38.93 -30.07 29.42
CA PRO A 33 37.67 -29.68 30.04
C PRO A 33 36.64 -29.41 28.97
N MET A 34 35.58 -30.26 28.92
CA MET A 34 34.48 -30.07 27.97
C MET A 34 33.87 -28.70 28.19
N MET A 35 33.86 -27.88 27.15
CA MET A 35 33.28 -26.54 27.21
C MET A 35 31.79 -26.66 27.42
N THR A 36 31.27 -26.07 28.50
CA THR A 36 29.82 -26.00 28.72
C THR A 36 29.22 -24.88 27.89
N ILE A 37 28.21 -25.21 27.13
CA ILE A 37 27.50 -24.25 26.26
C ILE A 37 26.01 -24.26 26.52
N ASP A 38 25.38 -23.08 26.39
CA ASP A 38 23.94 -22.96 26.50
C ASP A 38 23.29 -23.42 25.19
N VAL A 39 22.37 -24.33 25.28
CA VAL A 39 21.55 -24.83 24.18
C VAL A 39 20.08 -24.55 24.42
N ALA A 40 19.31 -24.42 23.39
CA ALA A 40 17.86 -24.25 23.45
C ALA A 40 17.18 -25.26 22.53
N SER A 41 16.11 -25.86 23.02
CA SER A 41 15.29 -26.77 22.24
C SER A 41 14.47 -25.96 21.20
N VAL A 42 14.48 -26.41 19.95
CA VAL A 42 13.69 -25.83 18.89
C VAL A 42 12.21 -26.04 19.15
N GLN A 43 11.50 -24.93 19.40
CA GLN A 43 10.07 -24.95 19.64
C GLN A 43 9.29 -24.51 18.41
N MET A 44 8.21 -25.21 18.12
CA MET A 44 7.27 -24.83 17.07
C MET A 44 6.27 -23.83 17.64
N GLN A 45 6.25 -22.64 17.07
CA GLN A 45 5.27 -21.60 17.40
C GLN A 45 4.39 -21.30 16.19
N PRO A 46 3.09 -21.02 16.41
CA PRO A 46 2.23 -20.54 15.34
C PRO A 46 2.69 -19.16 14.90
N ALA A 47 3.48 -19.10 13.84
CA ALA A 47 4.03 -17.85 13.31
C ALA A 47 3.36 -17.46 12.00
N GLN A 48 3.05 -16.18 11.87
CA GLN A 48 2.41 -15.61 10.69
C GLN A 48 3.48 -15.14 9.70
N ARG A 49 3.42 -15.62 8.45
CA ARG A 49 4.33 -15.18 7.39
C ARG A 49 3.97 -13.76 6.94
N TRP A 50 4.98 -12.99 6.56
CA TRP A 50 4.82 -11.64 6.05
C TRP A 50 5.38 -11.54 4.64
N HIS A 51 4.65 -10.84 3.79
CA HIS A 51 5.10 -10.53 2.44
C HIS A 51 5.30 -9.03 2.29
N SER A 52 6.45 -8.64 1.74
CA SER A 52 6.85 -7.24 1.60
C SER A 52 6.74 -6.80 0.14
N PHE A 53 6.00 -5.72 -0.08
CA PHE A 53 5.76 -5.14 -1.40
C PHE A 53 6.21 -3.69 -1.41
N THR A 54 6.76 -3.24 -2.54
CA THR A 54 7.13 -1.84 -2.74
C THR A 54 6.03 -1.11 -3.49
N THR A 55 5.79 0.15 -3.11
CA THR A 55 4.74 0.97 -3.69
C THR A 55 5.11 2.45 -3.69
N ARG A 56 4.32 3.24 -4.40
CA ARG A 56 4.24 4.69 -4.22
C ARG A 56 2.85 5.04 -3.72
N LEU A 57 2.79 5.92 -2.73
CA LEU A 57 1.52 6.40 -2.22
C LEU A 57 0.86 7.31 -3.25
N GLU A 58 -0.43 7.11 -3.48
CA GLU A 58 -1.23 7.89 -4.42
C GLU A 58 -2.37 8.58 -3.68
N ALA A 59 -2.75 9.77 -4.13
CA ALA A 59 -3.95 10.43 -3.63
C ALA A 59 -5.20 9.79 -4.28
N PRO A 60 -6.31 9.66 -3.54
CA PRO A 60 -7.60 9.23 -4.09
C PRO A 60 -8.07 10.08 -5.26
N SER A 61 -7.82 11.37 -5.19
CA SER A 61 -8.21 12.32 -6.22
C SER A 61 -7.08 13.31 -6.50
N LYS A 62 -6.78 13.50 -7.79
CA LYS A 62 -5.83 14.49 -8.27
C LYS A 62 -6.45 15.20 -9.47
N VAL A 63 -6.66 16.50 -9.36
CA VAL A 63 -7.30 17.30 -10.38
C VAL A 63 -6.33 18.37 -10.89
N ALA A 64 -6.10 18.39 -12.21
CA ALA A 64 -5.50 19.53 -12.90
C ALA A 64 -6.64 20.50 -13.25
N LEU A 65 -6.71 21.62 -12.54
CA LEU A 65 -7.78 22.59 -12.69
C LEU A 65 -7.59 23.39 -13.97
N LYS A 66 -8.60 23.37 -14.82
CA LYS A 66 -8.64 24.12 -16.08
C LYS A 66 -9.90 24.96 -16.13
N SER A 67 -9.85 26.09 -16.84
CA SER A 67 -11.05 26.89 -17.09
C SER A 67 -11.93 26.25 -18.16
N ARG A 68 -13.24 26.46 -18.05
CA ARG A 68 -14.24 26.12 -19.08
C ARG A 68 -14.49 27.27 -20.04
N VAL A 69 -14.15 28.50 -19.65
CA VAL A 69 -14.30 29.72 -20.46
C VAL A 69 -12.95 30.42 -20.64
N SER A 70 -12.77 31.12 -21.75
CA SER A 70 -11.56 31.92 -22.03
C SER A 70 -11.73 33.34 -21.48
N GLY A 71 -10.64 33.95 -21.02
CA GLY A 71 -10.66 35.34 -20.56
C GLY A 71 -9.45 35.67 -19.70
N GLN A 72 -9.39 36.90 -19.20
CA GLN A 72 -8.32 37.39 -18.37
C GLN A 72 -8.60 37.02 -16.91
N ILE A 73 -7.61 36.43 -16.18
CA ILE A 73 -7.69 36.24 -14.74
C ILE A 73 -7.58 37.62 -14.06
N THR A 74 -8.59 37.98 -13.29
CA THR A 74 -8.59 39.24 -12.54
C THR A 74 -8.11 39.06 -11.10
N GLN A 75 -8.40 37.90 -10.48
CA GLN A 75 -8.09 37.67 -9.08
C GLN A 75 -7.87 36.20 -8.79
N THR A 76 -6.99 35.94 -7.80
CA THR A 76 -6.77 34.62 -7.17
C THR A 76 -7.18 34.69 -5.71
N PHE A 77 -7.95 33.70 -5.21
CA PHE A 77 -8.58 33.70 -3.88
C PHE A 77 -7.96 32.70 -2.90
N PHE A 78 -6.80 32.18 -3.17
CA PHE A 78 -6.15 31.18 -2.32
C PHE A 78 -4.67 31.52 -2.12
N SER A 79 -4.09 30.97 -1.05
CA SER A 79 -2.65 30.92 -0.82
C SER A 79 -2.09 29.60 -1.33
N GLU A 80 -0.91 29.63 -1.92
CA GLU A 80 -0.24 28.43 -2.43
C GLU A 80 0.04 27.44 -1.30
N GLY A 81 -0.35 26.17 -1.49
CA GLY A 81 -0.21 25.12 -0.49
C GLY A 81 -1.30 25.08 0.59
N GLU A 82 -2.31 25.96 0.54
CA GLU A 82 -3.41 25.92 1.51
C GLU A 82 -4.36 24.73 1.27
N GLN A 83 -5.12 24.42 2.31
CA GLN A 83 -6.21 23.44 2.22
C GLN A 83 -7.48 24.12 1.72
N VAL A 84 -8.04 23.60 0.62
CA VAL A 84 -9.26 24.11 -0.02
C VAL A 84 -10.40 23.14 0.11
N GLN A 85 -11.63 23.66 0.15
CA GLN A 85 -12.85 22.88 0.19
C GLN A 85 -13.52 22.82 -1.19
N LYS A 86 -14.25 21.75 -1.46
CA LYS A 86 -15.09 21.63 -2.66
C LYS A 86 -16.07 22.83 -2.72
N GLY A 87 -16.11 23.52 -3.90
CA GLY A 87 -16.93 24.69 -4.12
C GLY A 87 -16.28 26.02 -3.75
N GLN A 88 -15.14 26.02 -3.04
CA GLN A 88 -14.41 27.25 -2.70
C GLN A 88 -13.96 27.96 -3.98
N PRO A 89 -14.19 29.29 -4.14
CA PRO A 89 -13.69 30.04 -5.26
C PRO A 89 -12.15 30.11 -5.21
N LEU A 90 -11.50 29.93 -6.37
CA LEU A 90 -10.04 29.89 -6.51
C LEU A 90 -9.52 30.97 -7.45
N PHE A 91 -10.18 31.16 -8.60
CA PHE A 91 -9.82 32.19 -9.56
C PHE A 91 -11.08 32.91 -10.06
N GLN A 92 -10.91 34.18 -10.40
CA GLN A 92 -11.91 34.98 -11.10
C GLN A 92 -11.39 35.35 -12.48
N ILE A 93 -12.12 34.96 -13.51
CA ILE A 93 -11.99 35.51 -14.86
C ILE A 93 -12.83 36.78 -14.95
N ASP A 94 -12.46 37.74 -15.77
CA ASP A 94 -13.25 38.98 -15.96
C ASP A 94 -14.72 38.64 -16.28
N PRO A 95 -15.68 38.87 -15.38
CA PRO A 95 -17.07 38.49 -15.56
C PRO A 95 -17.83 39.45 -16.45
N ARG A 96 -17.32 40.65 -16.70
CA ARG A 96 -18.02 41.75 -17.41
C ARG A 96 -18.51 41.37 -18.80
N PRO A 97 -17.70 40.72 -19.69
CA PRO A 97 -18.16 40.30 -20.99
C PRO A 97 -19.31 39.30 -20.91
N PHE A 98 -19.25 38.35 -20.00
CA PHE A 98 -20.27 37.34 -19.78
C PHE A 98 -21.56 37.96 -19.24
N ALA A 99 -21.45 38.85 -18.25
CA ALA A 99 -22.60 39.57 -17.69
C ALA A 99 -23.32 40.41 -18.76
N ALA A 100 -22.57 41.13 -19.59
CA ALA A 100 -23.15 41.91 -20.70
C ALA A 100 -23.90 41.03 -21.72
N GLN A 101 -23.39 39.80 -21.98
CA GLN A 101 -24.07 38.82 -22.86
C GLN A 101 -25.39 38.33 -22.24
N VAL A 102 -25.41 38.03 -20.94
CA VAL A 102 -26.60 37.63 -20.19
C VAL A 102 -27.64 38.76 -20.23
N ASP A 103 -27.24 40.01 -19.98
CA ASP A 103 -28.15 41.16 -20.00
C ASP A 103 -28.75 41.43 -21.39
N ARG A 104 -27.95 41.25 -22.44
CA ARG A 104 -28.41 41.33 -23.82
C ARG A 104 -29.49 40.31 -24.14
N LEU A 105 -29.26 39.02 -23.75
CA LEU A 105 -30.23 37.94 -23.97
C LEU A 105 -31.50 38.11 -23.12
N LYS A 106 -31.40 38.61 -21.92
CA LYS A 106 -32.55 38.98 -21.07
C LYS A 106 -33.42 40.05 -21.77
N ALA A 107 -32.79 41.09 -22.31
CA ALA A 107 -33.52 42.15 -23.05
C ALA A 107 -34.22 41.59 -24.30
N GLN A 108 -33.58 40.70 -25.07
CA GLN A 108 -34.17 40.02 -26.19
C GLN A 108 -35.37 39.14 -25.78
N LEU A 109 -35.26 38.43 -24.70
CA LEU A 109 -36.36 37.59 -24.16
C LEU A 109 -37.57 38.44 -23.76
N ILE A 110 -37.33 39.61 -23.15
CA ILE A 110 -38.42 40.56 -22.81
C ILE A 110 -39.12 41.03 -24.09
N SER A 111 -38.36 41.47 -25.12
CA SER A 111 -38.89 41.89 -26.41
C SER A 111 -39.72 40.79 -27.09
N ASN A 112 -39.18 39.57 -27.18
CA ASN A 112 -39.88 38.42 -27.73
C ASN A 112 -41.15 38.09 -26.93
N SER A 113 -41.13 38.22 -25.62
CA SER A 113 -42.28 37.96 -24.76
C SER A 113 -43.44 38.93 -25.04
N ALA A 114 -43.16 40.22 -25.36
CA ALA A 114 -44.15 41.18 -25.76
C ALA A 114 -44.75 40.84 -27.14
N ALA A 115 -43.91 40.44 -28.11
CA ALA A 115 -44.35 39.98 -29.44
C ALA A 115 -45.22 38.70 -29.37
N LEU A 116 -44.82 37.75 -28.50
CA LEU A 116 -45.59 36.53 -28.24
C LEU A 116 -46.98 36.85 -27.66
N ALA A 117 -47.05 37.73 -26.67
CA ALA A 117 -48.36 38.13 -26.10
C ALA A 117 -49.27 38.82 -27.12
N GLN A 118 -48.68 39.55 -28.08
CA GLN A 118 -49.48 40.09 -29.20
C GLN A 118 -49.98 38.97 -30.12
N ALA A 119 -49.11 38.06 -30.54
CA ALA A 119 -49.48 36.92 -31.40
C ALA A 119 -50.52 36.02 -30.78
N GLU A 120 -50.45 35.80 -29.46
CA GLU A 120 -51.46 35.07 -28.72
C GLU A 120 -52.87 35.74 -28.78
N ARG A 121 -52.93 37.04 -28.54
CA ARG A 121 -54.17 37.80 -28.67
C ARG A 121 -54.75 37.77 -30.08
N GLU A 122 -53.90 37.88 -31.10
CA GLU A 122 -54.28 37.82 -32.51
C GLU A 122 -54.79 36.43 -32.88
N ALA A 123 -54.12 35.36 -32.50
CA ALA A 123 -54.53 34.00 -32.78
C ALA A 123 -55.87 33.67 -32.07
N GLN A 124 -56.02 34.07 -30.81
CA GLN A 124 -57.30 33.89 -30.10
C GLN A 124 -58.45 34.67 -30.75
N ARG A 125 -58.19 35.90 -31.25
CA ARG A 125 -59.19 36.69 -32.00
C ARG A 125 -59.55 36.01 -33.33
N ALA A 126 -58.57 35.52 -34.08
CA ALA A 126 -58.77 34.81 -35.31
C ALA A 126 -59.62 33.55 -35.13
N GLN A 127 -59.34 32.76 -34.15
CA GLN A 127 -60.13 31.56 -33.80
C GLN A 127 -61.56 31.88 -33.47
N ARG A 128 -61.83 32.98 -32.71
CA ARG A 128 -63.21 33.42 -32.39
C ARG A 128 -63.97 33.92 -33.65
N LEU A 129 -63.27 34.58 -34.58
CA LEU A 129 -63.86 35.05 -35.83
C LEU A 129 -64.14 33.88 -36.79
N LEU A 130 -63.25 32.92 -36.88
CA LEU A 130 -63.45 31.68 -37.64
C LEU A 130 -64.67 30.91 -37.17
N ALA A 131 -64.85 30.73 -35.84
CA ALA A 131 -65.99 30.06 -35.25
C ALA A 131 -67.32 30.78 -35.59
N LYS A 132 -67.30 32.08 -35.90
CA LYS A 132 -68.44 32.90 -36.34
C LYS A 132 -68.57 33.02 -37.84
N ASN A 133 -67.80 32.26 -38.64
CA ASN A 133 -67.69 32.38 -40.10
C ASN A 133 -67.30 33.78 -40.60
N ALA A 134 -66.64 34.60 -39.78
CA ALA A 134 -66.24 35.97 -40.10
C ALA A 134 -64.74 36.10 -40.55
N MET A 135 -64.08 34.95 -40.73
CA MET A 135 -62.65 34.88 -41.19
C MET A 135 -62.44 33.57 -41.98
N SER A 136 -61.54 33.57 -42.95
CA SER A 136 -61.15 32.34 -43.67
C SER A 136 -60.28 31.42 -42.82
N THR A 137 -60.35 30.10 -43.07
CA THR A 137 -59.50 29.08 -42.41
C THR A 137 -58.00 29.35 -42.65
N GLU A 138 -57.66 29.81 -43.86
CA GLU A 138 -56.26 30.15 -44.22
C GLU A 138 -55.74 31.30 -43.36
N GLN A 139 -56.51 32.38 -43.20
CA GLN A 139 -56.10 33.52 -42.39
C GLN A 139 -55.95 33.15 -40.91
N ALA A 140 -56.87 32.31 -40.36
CA ALA A 140 -56.76 31.82 -39.02
C ALA A 140 -55.54 30.92 -38.82
N GLY A 141 -55.26 30.03 -39.80
CA GLY A 141 -54.08 29.17 -39.82
C GLY A 141 -52.74 29.98 -39.86
N GLN A 142 -52.69 31.09 -40.60
CA GLN A 142 -51.52 31.98 -40.63
C GLN A 142 -51.26 32.62 -39.27
N ARG A 143 -52.30 33.06 -38.49
CA ARG A 143 -52.13 33.61 -37.15
C ARG A 143 -51.63 32.54 -36.15
N ASP A 144 -52.12 31.33 -36.28
CA ASP A 144 -51.65 30.19 -35.45
C ASP A 144 -50.18 29.83 -35.74
N ALA A 145 -49.78 29.86 -37.03
CA ALA A 145 -48.40 29.65 -37.43
C ALA A 145 -47.46 30.71 -36.84
N ILE A 146 -47.86 31.99 -36.86
CA ILE A 146 -47.10 33.10 -36.27
C ILE A 146 -46.97 32.89 -34.76
N LEU A 147 -48.05 32.51 -34.07
CA LEU A 147 -48.00 32.20 -32.65
C LEU A 147 -47.00 31.09 -32.34
N LYS A 148 -47.07 29.97 -33.06
CA LYS A 148 -46.12 28.85 -32.90
C LYS A 148 -44.68 29.27 -33.17
N GLN A 149 -44.45 30.10 -34.18
CA GLN A 149 -43.11 30.66 -34.48
C GLN A 149 -42.58 31.48 -33.29
N ARG A 150 -43.41 32.40 -32.70
CA ARG A 150 -42.97 33.19 -31.55
C ARG A 150 -42.73 32.34 -30.29
N GLN A 151 -43.47 31.28 -30.13
CA GLN A 151 -43.25 30.32 -29.03
C GLN A 151 -41.91 29.57 -29.18
N ALA A 152 -41.62 29.10 -30.40
CA ALA A 152 -40.35 28.45 -30.70
C ALA A 152 -39.14 29.38 -30.49
N GLU A 153 -39.25 30.65 -30.96
CA GLU A 153 -38.24 31.68 -30.80
C GLU A 153 -37.97 32.01 -29.31
N ARG A 154 -39.04 32.10 -28.50
CA ARG A 154 -38.89 32.23 -27.03
C ARG A 154 -38.13 31.06 -26.40
N SER A 155 -38.40 29.83 -26.86
CA SER A 155 -37.71 28.65 -26.36
C SER A 155 -36.24 28.65 -26.71
N ALA A 156 -35.90 29.07 -27.94
CA ALA A 156 -34.51 29.23 -28.40
C ALA A 156 -33.75 30.27 -27.54
N LEU A 157 -34.36 31.47 -27.38
CA LEU A 157 -33.78 32.55 -26.58
C LEU A 157 -33.58 32.14 -25.10
N LYS A 158 -34.49 31.33 -24.53
CA LYS A 158 -34.30 30.79 -23.17
C LYS A 158 -33.08 29.85 -23.07
N ALA A 159 -32.91 28.98 -24.08
CA ALA A 159 -31.77 28.08 -24.13
C ALA A 159 -30.44 28.85 -24.29
N GLU A 160 -30.41 29.88 -25.13
CA GLU A 160 -29.24 30.76 -25.29
C GLU A 160 -28.91 31.52 -23.98
N LEU A 161 -29.96 32.05 -23.29
CA LEU A 161 -29.77 32.71 -22.01
C LEU A 161 -29.18 31.77 -20.96
N GLN A 162 -29.70 30.54 -20.87
CA GLN A 162 -29.17 29.54 -19.94
C GLN A 162 -27.70 29.20 -20.22
N ALA A 163 -27.30 29.08 -21.49
CA ALA A 163 -25.91 28.89 -21.88
C ALA A 163 -25.02 30.05 -21.44
N ALA A 164 -25.46 31.31 -21.68
CA ALA A 164 -24.73 32.49 -21.26
C ALA A 164 -24.63 32.63 -19.71
N GLU A 165 -25.65 32.23 -18.99
CA GLU A 165 -25.63 32.19 -17.51
C GLU A 165 -24.63 31.13 -16.96
N LEU A 166 -24.50 29.98 -17.64
CA LEU A 166 -23.47 28.98 -17.31
C LEU A 166 -22.06 29.51 -17.59
N ASP A 167 -21.85 30.23 -18.70
CA ASP A 167 -20.55 30.84 -19.00
C ASP A 167 -20.16 31.90 -17.97
N LEU A 168 -21.12 32.68 -17.48
CA LEU A 168 -20.92 33.65 -16.40
C LEU A 168 -20.60 32.94 -15.08
N GLU A 169 -21.26 31.83 -14.77
CA GLU A 169 -20.95 31.00 -13.59
C GLU A 169 -19.52 30.45 -13.68
N PHE A 170 -19.12 29.95 -14.85
CA PHE A 170 -17.78 29.39 -15.10
C PHE A 170 -16.67 30.44 -15.06
N ALA A 171 -16.98 31.73 -15.15
CA ALA A 171 -16.02 32.81 -14.92
C ALA A 171 -15.49 32.84 -13.47
N THR A 172 -16.21 32.26 -12.51
CA THR A 172 -15.70 31.98 -11.17
C THR A 172 -15.28 30.53 -11.08
N ILE A 173 -13.99 30.26 -11.06
CA ILE A 173 -13.43 28.90 -11.03
C ILE A 173 -13.36 28.43 -9.58
N ARG A 174 -14.02 27.28 -9.30
CA ARG A 174 -14.13 26.71 -7.96
C ARG A 174 -13.43 25.37 -7.85
N SER A 175 -13.03 25.01 -6.61
CA SER A 175 -12.45 23.68 -6.36
C SER A 175 -13.49 22.57 -6.57
N PRO A 176 -13.20 21.55 -7.38
CA PRO A 176 -14.08 20.39 -7.54
C PRO A 176 -13.98 19.37 -6.41
N ILE A 177 -12.92 19.41 -5.59
CA ILE A 177 -12.62 18.45 -4.53
C ILE A 177 -12.12 19.16 -3.27
N ASN A 178 -12.18 18.48 -2.13
CA ASN A 178 -11.41 18.86 -0.94
C ASN A 178 -9.96 18.40 -1.12
N GLY A 179 -8.99 19.20 -0.66
CA GLY A 179 -7.59 18.83 -0.75
C GLY A 179 -6.63 20.00 -0.59
N VAL A 180 -5.37 19.76 -0.84
CA VAL A 180 -4.33 20.81 -0.83
C VAL A 180 -4.12 21.30 -2.26
N ILE A 181 -4.19 22.61 -2.44
CA ILE A 181 -3.94 23.30 -3.70
C ILE A 181 -2.43 23.50 -3.89
N SER A 182 -1.95 23.36 -5.12
CA SER A 182 -0.58 23.67 -5.49
C SER A 182 -0.40 25.19 -5.75
N ARG A 183 0.76 25.57 -6.24
CA ARG A 183 0.99 26.93 -6.72
C ARG A 183 0.06 27.31 -7.88
N ALA A 184 -0.16 28.57 -8.09
CA ALA A 184 -0.77 29.08 -9.30
C ALA A 184 0.23 28.97 -10.47
N GLU A 185 -0.14 28.20 -11.50
CA GLU A 185 0.68 28.11 -12.73
C GLU A 185 0.51 29.36 -13.60
N ILE A 186 -0.65 30.04 -13.47
CA ILE A 186 -0.99 31.26 -14.20
C ILE A 186 -1.51 32.28 -13.18
N THR A 187 -0.92 33.47 -13.16
CA THR A 187 -1.23 34.54 -12.21
C THR A 187 -2.28 35.51 -12.77
N ALA A 188 -2.85 36.33 -11.88
CA ALA A 188 -3.75 37.42 -12.26
C ALA A 188 -3.09 38.37 -13.29
N GLY A 189 -3.89 38.91 -14.21
CA GLY A 189 -3.44 39.72 -15.34
C GLY A 189 -3.22 38.94 -16.64
N ASN A 190 -3.05 37.64 -16.60
CA ASN A 190 -2.85 36.80 -17.79
C ASN A 190 -4.18 36.38 -18.41
N HIS A 191 -4.16 36.21 -19.75
CA HIS A 191 -5.27 35.64 -20.52
C HIS A 191 -5.13 34.13 -20.56
N ILE A 192 -6.25 33.40 -20.45
CA ILE A 192 -6.32 31.94 -20.49
C ILE A 192 -7.28 31.46 -21.56
N THR A 193 -7.00 30.27 -22.08
CA THR A 193 -7.82 29.59 -23.12
C THR A 193 -8.55 28.40 -22.48
N ALA A 194 -9.87 28.35 -22.72
CA ALA A 194 -10.72 27.28 -22.21
C ALA A 194 -10.21 25.88 -22.57
N GLY A 195 -10.14 24.98 -21.59
CA GLY A 195 -9.75 23.60 -21.75
C GLY A 195 -8.25 23.33 -21.99
N GLN A 196 -7.45 24.34 -22.27
CA GLN A 196 -6.03 24.18 -22.59
C GLN A 196 -5.14 24.40 -21.37
N ASP A 197 -5.25 25.55 -20.75
CA ASP A 197 -4.36 26.01 -19.70
C ASP A 197 -4.65 25.35 -18.34
N VAL A 198 -3.63 24.77 -17.71
CA VAL A 198 -3.70 24.29 -16.34
C VAL A 198 -3.42 25.47 -15.41
N LEU A 199 -4.40 25.83 -14.58
CA LEU A 199 -4.30 26.96 -13.65
C LEU A 199 -3.57 26.57 -12.38
N THR A 200 -3.86 25.39 -11.86
CA THR A 200 -3.25 24.80 -10.67
C THR A 200 -3.60 23.31 -10.56
N ARG A 201 -3.06 22.64 -9.56
CA ARG A 201 -3.39 21.25 -9.25
C ARG A 201 -3.93 21.15 -7.83
N ILE A 202 -4.94 20.31 -7.62
CA ILE A 202 -5.50 20.05 -6.30
C ILE A 202 -5.39 18.55 -6.06
N VAL A 203 -4.89 18.17 -4.88
CA VAL A 203 -4.65 16.80 -4.48
C VAL A 203 -5.35 16.54 -3.16
N SER A 204 -6.20 15.53 -3.10
CA SER A 204 -6.83 15.13 -1.84
C SER A 204 -5.78 14.61 -0.84
N ASN A 205 -5.95 14.95 0.43
CA ASN A 205 -4.98 14.67 1.49
C ASN A 205 -5.58 14.02 2.74
N ASP A 206 -6.84 13.60 2.68
CA ASP A 206 -7.52 12.90 3.78
C ASP A 206 -6.98 11.47 3.96
N ARG A 207 -6.72 10.80 2.87
CA ARG A 207 -6.17 9.44 2.83
C ARG A 207 -5.19 9.27 1.67
N VAL A 208 -4.40 8.20 1.74
CA VAL A 208 -3.53 7.78 0.63
C VAL A 208 -3.77 6.32 0.32
N TYR A 209 -3.63 6.00 -0.96
CA TYR A 209 -3.68 4.66 -1.49
C TYR A 209 -2.27 4.12 -1.74
N ALA A 210 -2.09 2.86 -1.47
CA ALA A 210 -0.89 2.11 -1.78
C ALA A 210 -1.27 0.95 -2.71
N TYR A 211 -0.98 1.08 -4.01
CA TYR A 211 -1.17 0.01 -4.98
C TYR A 211 0.06 -0.88 -5.03
N PHE A 212 -0.13 -2.17 -4.93
CA PHE A 212 0.93 -3.16 -5.06
C PHE A 212 0.45 -4.38 -5.81
N ASN A 213 1.39 -5.12 -6.36
CA ASN A 213 1.10 -6.31 -7.16
C ASN A 213 1.57 -7.54 -6.39
N VAL A 214 0.68 -8.50 -6.25
CA VAL A 214 0.94 -9.80 -5.64
C VAL A 214 1.00 -10.83 -6.75
N ASP A 215 2.04 -11.65 -6.80
CA ASP A 215 2.10 -12.73 -7.78
C ASP A 215 1.01 -13.79 -7.51
N GLU A 216 0.54 -14.41 -8.58
CA GLU A 216 -0.57 -15.36 -8.55
C GLU A 216 -0.34 -16.50 -7.55
N ARG A 217 0.87 -17.05 -7.51
CA ARG A 217 1.20 -18.16 -6.62
C ARG A 217 1.10 -17.74 -5.16
N THR A 218 1.70 -16.62 -4.79
CA THR A 218 1.64 -16.06 -3.43
C THR A 218 0.21 -15.72 -3.05
N TRP A 219 -0.57 -15.19 -4.00
CA TRP A 219 -1.98 -14.89 -3.76
C TRP A 219 -2.77 -16.13 -3.34
N TYR A 220 -2.72 -17.20 -4.14
CA TYR A 220 -3.48 -18.42 -3.85
C TYR A 220 -2.95 -19.16 -2.62
N GLN A 221 -1.66 -19.09 -2.33
CA GLN A 221 -1.07 -19.77 -1.16
C GLN A 221 -1.36 -19.06 0.15
N ASP A 222 -1.30 -17.73 0.17
CA ASP A 222 -1.22 -16.97 1.43
C ASP A 222 -2.37 -15.97 1.60
N PHE A 223 -3.11 -15.61 0.54
CA PHE A 223 -4.06 -14.50 0.57
C PHE A 223 -5.43 -14.82 -0.03
N ALA A 224 -5.69 -16.03 -0.53
CA ALA A 224 -6.92 -16.39 -1.25
C ALA A 224 -8.24 -16.11 -0.50
N GLY A 225 -8.22 -16.09 0.83
CA GLY A 225 -9.38 -15.76 1.65
C GLY A 225 -9.51 -14.26 1.99
N ILE A 226 -8.56 -13.42 1.56
CA ILE A 226 -8.63 -11.97 1.79
C ILE A 226 -9.59 -11.36 0.76
N ASN A 227 -10.52 -10.56 1.26
CA ASN A 227 -11.40 -9.72 0.46
C ASN A 227 -11.44 -8.30 1.04
N ALA A 228 -12.06 -7.36 0.33
CA ALA A 228 -12.16 -5.97 0.78
C ALA A 228 -12.91 -5.81 2.11
N GLN A 229 -13.80 -6.76 2.46
CA GLN A 229 -14.56 -6.77 3.70
C GLN A 229 -13.79 -7.41 4.87
N SER A 230 -12.77 -8.22 4.59
CA SER A 230 -11.97 -8.90 5.64
C SER A 230 -11.13 -7.96 6.49
N GLN A 231 -11.04 -6.68 6.11
CA GLN A 231 -10.23 -5.64 6.77
C GLN A 231 -8.79 -6.09 7.07
N ALA A 232 -8.20 -6.90 6.16
CA ALA A 232 -6.84 -7.38 6.32
C ALA A 232 -5.88 -6.21 6.56
N ARG A 233 -5.15 -6.29 7.65
CA ARG A 233 -4.22 -5.23 8.07
C ARG A 233 -2.95 -5.25 7.23
N VAL A 234 -2.51 -4.06 6.88
CA VAL A 234 -1.27 -3.80 6.15
C VAL A 234 -0.41 -2.85 6.96
N ILE A 235 0.86 -3.19 7.12
CA ILE A 235 1.81 -2.34 7.81
C ILE A 235 2.64 -1.59 6.78
N LEU A 236 2.75 -0.27 6.95
CA LEU A 236 3.57 0.60 6.11
C LEU A 236 4.90 0.85 6.81
N GLN A 237 6.00 0.58 6.09
CA GLN A 237 7.38 0.76 6.55
C GLN A 237 8.12 1.85 5.75
N ASN A 238 9.23 2.35 6.30
CA ASN A 238 10.22 3.24 5.67
C ASN A 238 9.82 4.71 5.44
N LEU A 239 8.70 5.21 5.96
CA LEU A 239 8.37 6.63 5.80
C LEU A 239 8.75 7.50 7.01
N ARG A 240 8.80 6.92 8.19
CA ARG A 240 9.28 7.57 9.42
C ARG A 240 9.63 6.49 10.45
N LYS A 241 10.74 6.68 11.18
CA LYS A 241 10.80 6.10 12.53
C LYS A 241 9.85 6.99 13.35
N SER A 242 8.66 6.48 13.66
CA SER A 242 7.85 7.07 14.71
C SER A 242 8.73 7.15 15.96
N ALA A 243 8.72 8.27 16.66
CA ALA A 243 9.50 8.46 17.89
C ALA A 243 9.13 7.40 18.96
N GLU A 244 7.98 6.72 18.80
CA GLU A 244 7.43 5.73 19.71
C GLU A 244 7.39 4.31 19.11
N GLY A 245 7.96 4.08 17.91
CA GLY A 245 8.02 2.74 17.30
C GLY A 245 6.69 2.19 16.78
N GLU A 246 5.63 3.00 16.76
CA GLU A 246 4.31 2.58 16.32
C GLU A 246 4.26 2.41 14.81
N ALA A 247 3.86 1.21 14.36
CA ALA A 247 3.74 0.88 12.94
C ALA A 247 2.51 1.58 12.34
N ILE A 248 2.69 2.27 11.21
CA ILE A 248 1.58 2.85 10.46
C ILE A 248 0.75 1.70 9.88
N THR A 249 -0.47 1.54 10.36
CA THR A 249 -1.37 0.48 9.91
C THR A 249 -2.42 1.01 8.94
N GLY A 250 -2.68 0.24 7.91
CA GLY A 250 -3.76 0.45 6.95
C GLY A 250 -4.58 -0.82 6.77
N ARG A 251 -5.54 -0.78 5.86
CA ARG A 251 -6.37 -1.94 5.51
C ARG A 251 -6.45 -2.09 4.00
N ILE A 252 -6.65 -3.33 3.54
CA ILE A 252 -7.01 -3.58 2.14
C ILE A 252 -8.46 -3.12 1.93
N ASP A 253 -8.68 -2.31 0.90
CA ASP A 253 -9.99 -1.82 0.50
C ASP A 253 -10.36 -2.18 -0.94
N PHE A 254 -9.41 -2.66 -1.74
CA PHE A 254 -9.66 -3.10 -3.11
C PHE A 254 -8.70 -4.20 -3.52
N ILE A 255 -9.24 -5.18 -4.22
CA ILE A 255 -8.52 -6.27 -4.87
C ILE A 255 -9.07 -6.32 -6.30
N ASP A 256 -8.19 -6.36 -7.29
CA ASP A 256 -8.60 -6.42 -8.69
C ASP A 256 -9.37 -7.72 -8.98
N ASN A 257 -10.22 -7.71 -9.98
CA ASN A 257 -11.06 -8.84 -10.35
C ASN A 257 -10.39 -9.78 -11.37
N GLU A 258 -9.21 -9.39 -11.89
CA GLU A 258 -8.45 -10.23 -12.81
C GLU A 258 -6.95 -10.18 -12.53
N ILE A 259 -6.26 -11.26 -12.85
CA ILE A 259 -4.80 -11.35 -12.84
C ILE A 259 -4.28 -10.79 -14.16
N ASN A 260 -3.34 -9.89 -14.12
CA ASN A 260 -2.69 -9.37 -15.30
C ASN A 260 -1.89 -10.48 -16.00
N ALA A 261 -2.40 -10.97 -17.12
CA ALA A 261 -1.82 -12.12 -17.85
C ALA A 261 -0.37 -11.88 -18.34
N ARG A 262 0.05 -10.62 -18.50
CA ARG A 262 1.41 -10.28 -18.93
C ARG A 262 2.44 -10.37 -17.81
N THR A 263 2.03 -10.09 -16.58
CA THR A 263 2.92 -10.08 -15.41
C THR A 263 2.67 -11.20 -14.43
N GLY A 264 1.55 -11.94 -14.55
CA GLY A 264 1.14 -12.97 -13.59
C GLY A 264 0.85 -12.42 -12.20
N THR A 265 0.38 -11.17 -12.10
CA THR A 265 0.16 -10.50 -10.82
C THR A 265 -1.26 -9.98 -10.66
N LEU A 266 -1.77 -10.04 -9.44
CA LEU A 266 -3.02 -9.45 -9.00
C LEU A 266 -2.73 -8.10 -8.35
N ARG A 267 -3.44 -7.05 -8.76
CA ARG A 267 -3.32 -5.72 -8.17
C ARG A 267 -4.19 -5.61 -6.92
N VAL A 268 -3.57 -5.17 -5.84
CA VAL A 268 -4.21 -4.96 -4.54
C VAL A 268 -4.00 -3.51 -4.11
N ARG A 269 -4.96 -2.94 -3.39
CA ARG A 269 -4.86 -1.59 -2.84
C ARG A 269 -5.06 -1.62 -1.33
N ALA A 270 -4.17 -0.96 -0.63
CA ALA A 270 -4.34 -0.62 0.78
C ALA A 270 -4.61 0.87 0.94
N VAL A 271 -5.42 1.23 1.93
CA VAL A 271 -5.74 2.61 2.31
C VAL A 271 -5.15 2.93 3.68
N PHE A 272 -4.57 4.15 3.78
CA PHE A 272 -3.98 4.69 5.00
C PHE A 272 -4.53 6.09 5.28
N ASP A 273 -4.64 6.45 6.55
CA ASP A 273 -4.95 7.82 6.95
C ASP A 273 -3.74 8.72 6.70
N ALA A 274 -3.93 9.71 5.82
CA ALA A 274 -2.84 10.60 5.44
C ALA A 274 -2.62 11.71 6.44
N VAL A 275 -3.69 12.17 7.12
CA VAL A 275 -3.63 13.28 8.09
C VAL A 275 -2.95 12.83 9.37
N ALA A 276 -3.41 11.72 9.96
CA ALA A 276 -2.88 11.18 11.20
C ALA A 276 -1.37 10.90 11.13
N HIS A 277 -0.90 10.44 9.97
CA HIS A 277 0.49 10.05 9.79
C HIS A 277 1.31 11.01 8.92
N GLN A 278 0.74 12.16 8.53
CA GLN A 278 1.37 13.18 7.67
C GLN A 278 1.95 12.58 6.37
N LEU A 279 1.23 11.62 5.78
CA LEU A 279 1.64 10.95 4.55
C LEU A 279 1.40 11.84 3.35
N LYS A 280 2.40 11.93 2.46
CA LYS A 280 2.28 12.72 1.22
C LYS A 280 2.15 11.78 0.01
N PRO A 281 1.17 12.01 -0.88
CA PRO A 281 1.11 11.33 -2.16
C PRO A 281 2.43 11.50 -2.94
N GLY A 282 2.84 10.45 -3.65
CA GLY A 282 4.11 10.39 -4.38
C GLY A 282 5.26 9.81 -3.57
N ALA A 283 5.15 9.69 -2.24
CA ALA A 283 6.18 9.09 -1.40
C ALA A 283 6.36 7.60 -1.71
N PHE A 284 7.62 7.16 -1.72
CA PHE A 284 7.95 5.74 -1.84
C PHE A 284 7.73 5.05 -0.49
N ALA A 285 7.07 3.90 -0.50
CA ALA A 285 6.78 3.13 0.69
C ALA A 285 6.99 1.63 0.48
N ARG A 286 7.24 0.93 1.57
CA ARG A 286 7.20 -0.53 1.62
C ARG A 286 6.03 -0.93 2.51
N ILE A 287 5.22 -1.84 2.03
CA ILE A 287 4.10 -2.40 2.79
C ILE A 287 4.36 -3.87 3.08
N ASN A 288 3.98 -4.27 4.29
CA ASN A 288 3.99 -5.66 4.71
C ASN A 288 2.55 -6.12 4.90
N LEU A 289 2.21 -7.21 4.23
CA LEU A 289 0.93 -7.90 4.34
C LEU A 289 1.16 -9.24 5.03
N ALA A 290 0.40 -9.52 6.07
CA ALA A 290 0.44 -10.78 6.76
C ALA A 290 -0.32 -11.85 5.98
N ALA A 291 0.27 -13.03 5.84
CA ALA A 291 -0.40 -14.21 5.29
C ALA A 291 -1.61 -14.61 6.16
N GLN A 292 -2.62 -15.21 5.55
CA GLN A 292 -3.72 -15.76 6.33
C GLN A 292 -3.29 -17.02 7.09
N GLY A 293 -3.73 -17.06 8.37
CA GLY A 293 -3.37 -18.14 9.26
C GLY A 293 -1.92 -18.06 9.76
N ALA A 294 -1.67 -18.80 10.81
CA ALA A 294 -0.35 -19.01 11.36
C ALA A 294 0.02 -20.48 11.16
N SER A 295 1.21 -20.74 10.65
CA SER A 295 1.72 -22.11 10.50
C SER A 295 2.72 -22.42 11.61
N PRO A 296 2.74 -23.67 12.14
CA PRO A 296 3.80 -24.08 13.06
C PRO A 296 5.17 -23.88 12.39
N THR A 297 5.99 -23.03 13.01
CA THR A 297 7.29 -22.64 12.46
C THR A 297 8.33 -22.80 13.54
N ALA A 298 9.48 -23.38 13.20
CA ALA A 298 10.59 -23.52 14.13
C ALA A 298 11.14 -22.14 14.50
N ILE A 299 11.25 -21.86 15.80
CA ILE A 299 11.74 -20.59 16.34
C ILE A 299 13.05 -20.81 17.08
N VAL A 300 14.05 -19.99 16.78
CA VAL A 300 15.35 -20.00 17.44
C VAL A 300 15.73 -18.57 17.85
N PRO A 301 16.61 -18.37 18.85
CA PRO A 301 17.16 -17.05 19.14
C PRO A 301 17.92 -16.50 17.92
N GLU A 302 17.76 -15.23 17.60
CA GLU A 302 18.48 -14.58 16.47
C GLU A 302 19.99 -14.74 16.61
N ARG A 303 20.51 -14.67 17.85
CA ARG A 303 21.92 -14.84 18.18
C ARG A 303 22.47 -16.27 17.93
N ALA A 304 21.59 -17.28 17.82
CA ALA A 304 21.97 -18.67 17.51
C ALA A 304 22.44 -18.85 16.06
N ILE A 305 22.10 -17.87 15.19
CA ILE A 305 22.30 -17.97 13.75
C ILE A 305 23.69 -17.47 13.38
N GLY A 306 24.48 -18.35 12.77
CA GLY A 306 25.76 -18.04 12.18
C GLY A 306 25.65 -17.66 10.69
N THR A 307 26.66 -16.96 10.21
CA THR A 307 26.81 -16.64 8.79
C THR A 307 28.14 -17.20 8.28
N ASP A 308 28.06 -18.02 7.25
CA ASP A 308 29.21 -18.54 6.54
C ASP A 308 29.08 -18.19 5.05
N LEU A 309 29.86 -17.19 4.62
CA LEU A 309 29.75 -16.59 3.28
C LEU A 309 28.30 -16.20 2.93
N LYS A 310 27.66 -16.96 2.04
CA LYS A 310 26.26 -16.78 1.61
C LYS A 310 25.26 -17.61 2.41
N ASN A 311 25.72 -18.55 3.25
CA ASN A 311 24.88 -19.48 3.95
C ASN A 311 24.54 -18.99 5.35
N ARG A 312 23.33 -19.26 5.78
CA ARG A 312 22.90 -19.13 7.16
C ARG A 312 22.90 -20.52 7.78
N PHE A 313 23.39 -20.62 8.97
CA PHE A 313 23.49 -21.90 9.66
C PHE A 313 23.26 -21.74 11.16
N VAL A 314 22.96 -22.85 11.79
CA VAL A 314 22.99 -23.01 13.24
C VAL A 314 23.85 -24.20 13.58
N LEU A 315 24.33 -24.25 14.82
CA LEU A 315 24.99 -25.43 15.35
C LEU A 315 23.95 -26.24 16.13
N THR A 316 23.68 -27.47 15.70
CA THR A 316 22.84 -28.42 16.42
C THR A 316 23.70 -29.39 17.22
N VAL A 317 23.13 -29.93 18.29
CA VAL A 317 23.80 -30.92 19.14
C VAL A 317 23.22 -32.27 18.81
N ASP A 318 24.06 -33.26 18.50
CA ASP A 318 23.63 -34.65 18.28
C ASP A 318 23.58 -35.47 19.59
N GLY A 319 23.17 -36.74 19.48
CA GLY A 319 23.06 -37.64 20.61
C GLY A 319 24.36 -37.92 21.40
N ASP A 320 25.51 -37.66 20.76
CA ASP A 320 26.84 -37.83 21.34
C ASP A 320 27.43 -36.50 21.88
N ASN A 321 26.59 -35.47 22.04
CA ASN A 321 26.99 -34.10 22.42
C ASN A 321 27.99 -33.45 21.46
N THR A 322 27.99 -33.83 20.19
CA THR A 322 28.87 -33.27 19.16
C THR A 322 28.12 -32.24 18.33
N LEU A 323 28.78 -31.11 18.09
CA LEU A 323 28.21 -30.01 17.34
C LEU A 323 28.20 -30.28 15.84
N GLN A 324 27.04 -30.13 15.21
CA GLN A 324 26.87 -30.31 13.79
C GLN A 324 26.49 -29.00 13.09
N TYR A 325 27.08 -28.74 11.93
CA TYR A 325 26.71 -27.62 11.08
C TYR A 325 25.41 -27.92 10.36
N ARG A 326 24.36 -27.15 10.65
CA ARG A 326 23.06 -27.29 10.00
C ARG A 326 22.73 -26.03 9.22
N ARG A 327 22.68 -26.16 7.90
CA ARG A 327 22.23 -25.06 7.03
C ARG A 327 20.75 -24.82 7.21
N VAL A 328 20.35 -23.53 7.35
CA VAL A 328 18.95 -23.15 7.56
C VAL A 328 18.51 -22.07 6.59
N GLN A 329 17.21 -22.05 6.28
CA GLN A 329 16.57 -20.95 5.59
C GLN A 329 15.84 -20.08 6.60
N LEU A 330 16.18 -18.78 6.59
CA LEU A 330 15.60 -17.85 7.54
C LEU A 330 14.20 -17.41 7.08
N GLY A 331 13.29 -17.32 8.04
CA GLY A 331 12.02 -16.64 7.92
C GLY A 331 12.03 -15.26 8.57
N GLU A 332 10.88 -14.83 9.08
CA GLU A 332 10.69 -13.53 9.73
C GLU A 332 11.37 -13.44 11.09
N ARG A 333 11.65 -12.19 11.49
CA ARG A 333 12.19 -11.88 12.80
C ARG A 333 11.07 -11.43 13.73
N TYR A 334 11.07 -11.99 14.94
CA TYR A 334 10.12 -11.68 16.02
C TYR A 334 10.89 -11.24 17.26
N GLY A 335 11.15 -9.95 17.38
CA GLY A 335 11.96 -9.41 18.47
C GLY A 335 13.38 -10.00 18.51
N GLU A 336 13.69 -10.78 19.56
CA GLU A 336 14.99 -11.48 19.74
C GLU A 336 15.01 -12.87 19.08
N PHE A 337 13.91 -13.29 18.45
CA PHE A 337 13.76 -14.60 17.85
C PHE A 337 13.68 -14.53 16.31
N ARG A 338 14.03 -15.66 15.69
CA ARG A 338 13.95 -15.83 14.24
C ARG A 338 13.18 -17.10 13.89
N ALA A 339 12.27 -17.00 12.97
CA ALA A 339 11.63 -18.13 12.34
C ALA A 339 12.61 -18.84 11.39
N ILE A 340 12.57 -20.15 11.38
CA ILE A 340 13.33 -20.98 10.44
C ILE A 340 12.33 -21.67 9.53
N GLN A 341 12.42 -21.41 8.23
CA GLN A 341 11.52 -21.99 7.23
C GLN A 341 11.84 -23.44 6.88
N SER A 342 13.13 -23.80 6.93
CA SER A 342 13.58 -25.17 6.67
C SER A 342 14.97 -25.41 7.25
N GLY A 343 15.26 -26.67 7.58
CA GLY A 343 16.57 -27.11 8.04
C GLY A 343 16.64 -27.49 9.51
N LEU A 344 15.56 -27.37 10.30
CA LEU A 344 15.47 -27.80 11.68
C LEU A 344 14.21 -28.64 11.92
N GLU A 345 14.32 -29.59 12.82
CA GLU A 345 13.21 -30.41 13.30
C GLU A 345 12.76 -29.98 14.70
N PRO A 346 11.49 -30.25 15.06
CA PRO A 346 10.98 -29.95 16.40
C PRO A 346 11.77 -30.70 17.46
N GLY A 347 12.19 -30.00 18.53
CA GLY A 347 12.91 -30.59 19.65
C GLY A 347 14.41 -30.75 19.45
N GLU A 348 14.98 -30.44 18.29
CA GLU A 348 16.44 -30.39 18.13
C GLU A 348 17.07 -29.35 19.07
N LEU A 349 18.23 -29.66 19.62
CA LEU A 349 18.98 -28.74 20.48
C LEU A 349 19.89 -27.85 19.60
N VAL A 350 19.75 -26.54 19.75
CA VAL A 350 20.53 -25.52 19.00
C VAL A 350 21.37 -24.71 20.00
N VAL A 351 22.61 -24.40 19.62
CA VAL A 351 23.48 -23.53 20.43
C VAL A 351 22.87 -22.13 20.51
N ALA A 352 22.41 -21.76 21.71
CA ALA A 352 21.61 -20.58 21.94
C ALA A 352 22.37 -19.24 21.71
N ASN A 353 23.68 -19.22 22.04
CA ASN A 353 24.51 -18.01 21.98
C ASN A 353 25.39 -17.92 20.70
N GLY A 354 25.11 -18.78 19.70
CA GLY A 354 25.76 -18.76 18.39
C GLY A 354 27.15 -19.37 18.34
N PRO A 355 27.76 -19.39 17.14
CA PRO A 355 29.00 -20.12 16.86
C PRO A 355 30.27 -19.37 17.27
N ALA A 356 30.19 -18.26 18.02
CA ALA A 356 31.36 -17.40 18.26
C ALA A 356 32.52 -18.06 19.02
N ARG A 357 32.24 -19.13 19.80
CA ARG A 357 33.22 -19.81 20.61
C ARG A 357 33.38 -21.30 20.35
N VAL A 358 32.52 -21.84 19.49
CA VAL A 358 32.45 -23.28 19.21
C VAL A 358 32.30 -23.52 17.71
N GLY A 359 32.74 -24.68 17.24
CA GLY A 359 32.69 -25.05 15.84
C GLY A 359 32.14 -26.46 15.61
N PRO A 360 31.82 -26.79 14.36
CA PRO A 360 31.39 -28.14 13.99
C PRO A 360 32.42 -29.19 14.36
N GLY A 361 31.95 -30.35 14.85
CA GLY A 361 32.79 -31.49 15.29
C GLY A 361 33.34 -31.38 16.69
N MET A 362 33.07 -30.30 17.44
CA MET A 362 33.47 -30.21 18.85
C MET A 362 32.47 -30.96 19.73
N THR A 363 33.00 -31.74 20.70
CA THR A 363 32.18 -32.35 21.77
C THR A 363 32.08 -31.37 22.93
N VAL A 364 30.86 -31.15 23.44
CA VAL A 364 30.53 -30.12 24.43
C VAL A 364 29.71 -30.68 25.58
N SER A 365 29.69 -29.97 26.69
CA SER A 365 28.72 -30.21 27.77
C SER A 365 27.55 -29.26 27.56
N VAL A 366 26.32 -29.78 27.52
CA VAL A 366 25.11 -28.98 27.22
C VAL A 366 24.47 -28.49 28.53
N ASN A 367 24.09 -27.20 28.54
CA ASN A 367 23.25 -26.58 29.53
C ASN A 367 21.98 -26.09 28.81
N GLU A 368 20.87 -26.79 29.01
CA GLU A 368 19.62 -26.43 28.33
C GLU A 368 18.97 -25.23 29.02
N ILE A 369 18.75 -24.16 28.25
CA ILE A 369 18.05 -22.95 28.69
C ILE A 369 16.64 -22.88 28.07
N PRO A 370 15.60 -22.57 28.86
CA PRO A 370 14.27 -22.41 28.30
C PRO A 370 14.17 -21.14 27.44
N LEU A 371 13.50 -21.26 26.32
CA LEU A 371 13.13 -20.09 25.53
C LEU A 371 11.90 -19.41 26.12
N ASN A 372 12.00 -18.12 26.43
CA ASN A 372 10.90 -17.34 26.97
C ASN A 372 10.28 -16.47 25.85
N PHE A 373 9.03 -16.74 25.52
CA PHE A 373 8.27 -16.06 24.47
C PHE A 373 7.23 -15.06 25.01
N SER A 374 7.19 -14.79 26.32
CA SER A 374 6.13 -14.00 26.96
C SER A 374 5.96 -12.59 26.34
N ASP A 375 7.05 -11.97 25.89
CA ASP A 375 7.04 -10.64 25.30
C ASP A 375 7.05 -10.65 23.77
N THR A 376 6.93 -11.83 23.14
CA THR A 376 7.06 -11.98 21.68
C THR A 376 5.72 -12.36 21.06
N ARG A 377 5.25 -11.51 20.13
CA ARG A 377 4.05 -11.78 19.34
C ARG A 377 4.42 -12.38 18.00
N PHE A 378 4.05 -13.64 17.76
CA PHE A 378 4.26 -14.35 16.50
C PHE A 378 3.10 -14.19 15.50
N VAL A 379 1.94 -13.74 15.98
CA VAL A 379 0.73 -13.53 15.21
C VAL A 379 0.16 -12.15 15.52
N MET A 380 -0.25 -11.41 14.49
CA MET A 380 -0.98 -10.15 14.70
C MET A 380 -2.38 -10.43 15.25
N ALA A 381 -2.77 -9.72 16.31
CA ALA A 381 -4.14 -9.78 16.82
C ALA A 381 -5.14 -9.33 15.73
N PRO A 382 -6.30 -10.00 15.57
CA PRO A 382 -7.34 -9.58 14.64
C PRO A 382 -7.85 -8.17 14.97
N ALA A 383 -8.32 -7.44 13.94
CA ALA A 383 -8.70 -6.03 14.05
C ALA A 383 -9.75 -5.72 15.12
N GLN A 384 -10.62 -6.67 15.44
CA GLN A 384 -11.72 -6.50 16.39
C GLN A 384 -11.30 -6.40 17.85
N ASP A 385 -10.16 -6.98 18.23
CA ASP A 385 -9.72 -6.98 19.63
C ASP A 385 -9.04 -5.67 20.05
N ALA A 386 -8.56 -4.86 19.09
CA ALA A 386 -7.93 -3.56 19.39
C ALA A 386 -8.97 -2.47 19.70
N ASP A 387 -10.16 -2.52 19.09
CA ASP A 387 -11.24 -1.55 19.39
C ASP A 387 -11.91 -1.85 20.74
N ASN A 388 -11.99 -3.12 21.15
CA ASN A 388 -12.50 -3.50 22.47
C ASN A 388 -11.53 -3.15 23.59
N ALA A 389 -10.22 -3.20 23.36
CA ALA A 389 -9.22 -2.79 24.36
C ALA A 389 -9.22 -1.27 24.61
N LEU A 390 -9.52 -0.45 23.58
CA LEU A 390 -9.65 1.00 23.71
C LEU A 390 -10.99 1.43 24.33
N SER A 391 -12.05 0.63 24.20
CA SER A 391 -13.35 0.88 24.85
C SER A 391 -13.39 0.47 26.30
N ALA A 392 -12.57 -0.50 26.73
CA ALA A 392 -12.44 -0.95 28.13
C ALA A 392 -11.51 -0.07 28.97
N ALA A 393 -10.74 0.84 28.34
CA ALA A 393 -9.82 1.78 29.00
C ALA A 393 -10.39 3.20 29.12
N ARG A 394 -11.66 3.42 28.82
CA ARG A 394 -12.44 4.61 29.09
C ARG A 394 -13.49 4.27 30.16
#